data_be9117156de3ecec5d7e4a55d0bf0cac
#
_entry.id   be9117156de3ecec5d7e4a55d0bf0cac
#
_cell.length_a   1.000
_cell.length_b   1.000
_cell.length_c   1.000
_cell.angle_alpha   90.00
_cell.angle_beta   90.00
_cell.angle_gamma   90.00
#
_symmetry.space_group_name_H-M   'P 1'
#
loop_
_entity.id
_entity.type
_entity.pdbx_description
1 polymer ?
#
loop_
_entity_poly.entity_id
_entity_poly.type
_entity_poly.pdbx_seq_one_letter_code
_entity_poly.pdbx_strand_id
1 'polypeptide(L)'
;MKIIHFADLHLGVESYGRTDPASGLPSRLLDFLSSLDQLVDYALENKVDLVLFCGDAYKSRDPSQTQQREFARRIKRLSENGIPIFLLIGNHDLPNAIGRATTTEIFNTLEVANVHIANQPGTHKVQTPSGIIQIVALPWLRRSHLLTREDSKNLNFDELNREMQNRLTNIINAEAEKLDPELPSLLAAHVWVTGARIGSEGYMTIGQEQVLLPSNVANPAFDYIALGHIHRHQVLEKEPPMVYAGSLGRLDFGDEGDEKGFYLVEIDTEPGKRKVSYQFQPVNGRRFITIKVNIEPQDIEPTLTIAKAIAQQDVGEAIVRLQVSLPQELEGQVRDSDIREALKAAHYCTIAKDIKRENRIRLGDRAAEEITPIQALKAYIKSIKVSPKRAKTLLDYGERLIRENQEGDKGALPETTAHL
;
A
#
# COMPACT_ATOMS: atom_id res chain seq x y z
N MET A 1 24.13 -4.19 18.98
CA MET A 1 23.57 -5.15 18.01
C MET A 1 22.97 -4.37 16.85
N LYS A 2 23.31 -4.71 15.60
CA LYS A 2 22.83 -4.05 14.36
C LYS A 2 21.82 -4.94 13.67
N ILE A 3 20.64 -4.42 13.38
CA ILE A 3 19.52 -5.17 12.80
C ILE A 3 19.03 -4.43 11.56
N ILE A 4 18.86 -5.13 10.44
CA ILE A 4 18.07 -4.62 9.31
C ILE A 4 16.61 -5.02 9.52
N HIS A 5 15.72 -4.05 9.49
CA HIS A 5 14.27 -4.25 9.49
C HIS A 5 13.69 -3.83 8.15
N PHE A 6 13.06 -4.79 7.44
CA PHE A 6 12.36 -4.55 6.18
C PHE A 6 11.09 -5.41 6.09
N ALA A 7 10.19 -5.06 5.15
CA ALA A 7 8.92 -5.73 4.95
C ALA A 7 8.41 -5.55 3.51
N ASP A 8 7.29 -6.16 3.19
CA ASP A 8 6.44 -5.86 2.04
C ASP A 8 7.22 -5.84 0.71
N LEU A 9 7.94 -6.94 0.45
CA LEU A 9 8.76 -7.09 -0.76
C LEU A 9 7.91 -7.32 -2.00
N HIS A 10 6.80 -8.06 -1.88
CA HIS A 10 5.80 -8.33 -2.92
C HIS A 10 6.39 -8.77 -4.28
N LEU A 11 7.32 -9.72 -4.27
CA LEU A 11 7.83 -10.32 -5.50
C LEU A 11 6.68 -10.88 -6.34
N GLY A 12 6.66 -10.52 -7.63
CA GLY A 12 5.60 -10.93 -8.55
C GLY A 12 4.60 -9.83 -8.87
N VAL A 13 4.80 -8.60 -8.43
CA VAL A 13 4.12 -7.44 -9.02
C VAL A 13 4.65 -7.24 -10.43
N GLU A 14 3.79 -7.40 -11.45
CA GLU A 14 4.15 -7.34 -12.88
C GLU A 14 3.59 -6.11 -13.59
N SER A 15 2.70 -5.37 -12.94
CA SER A 15 2.09 -4.16 -13.50
C SER A 15 3.17 -3.17 -13.98
N TYR A 16 2.95 -2.62 -15.17
CA TYR A 16 3.86 -1.66 -15.82
C TYR A 16 5.23 -2.23 -16.20
N GLY A 17 5.34 -3.56 -16.27
CA GLY A 17 6.55 -4.27 -16.67
C GLY A 17 6.58 -4.62 -18.15
N ARG A 18 7.75 -5.06 -18.59
CA ARG A 18 8.01 -5.70 -19.88
C ARG A 18 8.97 -6.87 -19.66
N THR A 19 9.06 -7.76 -20.61
CA THR A 19 10.10 -8.81 -20.58
C THR A 19 11.46 -8.18 -20.85
N ASP A 20 12.42 -8.43 -19.98
CA ASP A 20 13.81 -8.04 -20.21
C ASP A 20 14.44 -8.95 -21.28
N PRO A 21 14.94 -8.40 -22.41
CA PRO A 21 15.44 -9.20 -23.50
C PRO A 21 16.72 -9.98 -23.16
N ALA A 22 17.50 -9.55 -22.17
CA ALA A 22 18.75 -10.18 -21.79
C ALA A 22 18.55 -11.41 -20.90
N SER A 23 17.63 -11.32 -19.95
CA SER A 23 17.38 -12.37 -18.96
C SER A 23 16.12 -13.20 -19.24
N GLY A 24 15.19 -12.69 -20.07
CA GLY A 24 13.86 -13.27 -20.28
C GLY A 24 12.92 -13.11 -19.08
N LEU A 25 13.33 -12.40 -18.02
CA LEU A 25 12.54 -12.20 -16.81
C LEU A 25 11.66 -10.94 -16.92
N PRO A 26 10.54 -10.88 -16.16
CA PRO A 26 9.78 -9.65 -16.02
C PRO A 26 10.66 -8.53 -15.43
N SER A 27 10.67 -7.37 -16.08
CA SER A 27 11.50 -6.23 -15.64
C SER A 27 11.13 -5.76 -14.21
N ARG A 28 9.85 -5.87 -13.83
CA ARG A 28 9.42 -5.55 -12.46
C ARG A 28 10.03 -6.52 -11.43
N LEU A 29 10.14 -7.80 -11.77
CA LEU A 29 10.85 -8.75 -10.91
C LEU A 29 12.30 -8.30 -10.71
N LEU A 30 12.99 -7.90 -11.79
CA LEU A 30 14.37 -7.41 -11.71
C LEU A 30 14.48 -6.13 -10.85
N ASP A 31 13.51 -5.22 -10.93
CA ASP A 31 13.47 -4.02 -10.09
C ASP A 31 13.44 -4.38 -8.60
N PHE A 32 12.53 -5.27 -8.18
CA PHE A 32 12.43 -5.70 -6.77
C PHE A 32 13.65 -6.47 -6.31
N LEU A 33 14.22 -7.33 -7.19
CA LEU A 33 15.44 -8.06 -6.88
C LEU A 33 16.64 -7.12 -6.73
N SER A 34 16.73 -6.07 -7.56
CA SER A 34 17.78 -5.05 -7.42
C SER A 34 17.68 -4.30 -6.09
N SER A 35 16.46 -3.96 -5.65
CA SER A 35 16.26 -3.34 -4.33
C SER A 35 16.66 -4.29 -3.19
N LEU A 36 16.32 -5.57 -3.30
CA LEU A 36 16.72 -6.59 -2.32
C LEU A 36 18.24 -6.85 -2.34
N ASP A 37 18.88 -6.84 -3.51
CA ASP A 37 20.33 -6.98 -3.63
C ASP A 37 21.05 -5.81 -2.93
N GLN A 38 20.56 -4.56 -3.06
CA GLN A 38 21.12 -3.41 -2.33
C GLN A 38 21.03 -3.60 -0.81
N LEU A 39 19.92 -4.15 -0.29
CA LEU A 39 19.77 -4.48 1.13
C LEU A 39 20.78 -5.56 1.55
N VAL A 40 20.88 -6.63 0.75
CA VAL A 40 21.81 -7.76 1.05
C VAL A 40 23.26 -7.28 1.02
N ASP A 41 23.65 -6.48 0.03
CA ASP A 41 24.98 -5.88 -0.06
C ASP A 41 25.27 -5.00 1.16
N TYR A 42 24.33 -4.13 1.54
CA TYR A 42 24.44 -3.31 2.75
C TYR A 42 24.62 -4.16 4.01
N ALA A 43 23.84 -5.26 4.13
CA ALA A 43 23.96 -6.17 5.28
C ALA A 43 25.37 -6.77 5.41
N LEU A 44 25.94 -7.21 4.29
CA LEU A 44 27.26 -7.82 4.24
C LEU A 44 28.37 -6.80 4.50
N GLU A 45 28.30 -5.62 3.89
CA GLU A 45 29.30 -4.56 4.03
C GLU A 45 29.35 -4.00 5.46
N ASN A 46 28.18 -3.84 6.10
CA ASN A 46 28.07 -3.27 7.43
C ASN A 46 28.11 -4.32 8.55
N LYS A 47 28.26 -5.60 8.21
CA LYS A 47 28.34 -6.72 9.16
C LYS A 47 27.20 -6.67 10.17
N VAL A 48 25.96 -6.66 9.67
CA VAL A 48 24.78 -6.63 10.54
C VAL A 48 24.64 -7.95 11.30
N ASP A 49 24.06 -7.88 12.49
CA ASP A 49 23.89 -9.04 13.37
C ASP A 49 22.64 -9.85 13.03
N LEU A 50 21.63 -9.23 12.41
CA LEU A 50 20.35 -9.86 12.09
C LEU A 50 19.69 -9.14 10.92
N VAL A 51 19.08 -9.89 10.02
CA VAL A 51 18.13 -9.39 9.02
C VAL A 51 16.72 -9.84 9.43
N LEU A 52 15.87 -8.87 9.77
CA LEU A 52 14.49 -9.07 10.21
C LEU A 52 13.52 -8.69 9.08
N PHE A 53 12.78 -9.66 8.59
CA PHE A 53 11.75 -9.50 7.58
C PHE A 53 10.36 -9.62 8.20
N CYS A 54 9.55 -8.55 8.09
CA CYS A 54 8.23 -8.46 8.71
C CYS A 54 7.07 -8.76 7.75
N GLY A 55 7.23 -9.76 6.86
CA GLY A 55 6.14 -10.36 6.08
C GLY A 55 5.95 -9.80 4.67
N ASP A 56 5.14 -10.53 3.89
CA ASP A 56 4.78 -10.26 2.49
C ASP A 56 5.97 -10.34 1.53
N ALA A 57 6.58 -11.52 1.47
CA ALA A 57 7.67 -11.81 0.53
C ALA A 57 7.19 -11.80 -0.93
N TYR A 58 5.97 -12.27 -1.18
CA TYR A 58 5.40 -12.42 -2.52
C TYR A 58 4.08 -11.67 -2.66
N LYS A 59 3.77 -11.24 -3.88
CA LYS A 59 2.46 -10.64 -4.20
C LYS A 59 1.34 -11.67 -4.21
N SER A 60 1.64 -12.91 -4.60
CA SER A 60 0.70 -14.01 -4.68
C SER A 60 1.02 -15.07 -3.63
N ARG A 61 -0.02 -15.70 -3.11
CA ARG A 61 0.07 -16.86 -2.21
C ARG A 61 0.66 -18.11 -2.89
N ASP A 62 0.62 -18.15 -4.22
CA ASP A 62 1.21 -19.20 -5.06
C ASP A 62 2.25 -18.54 -6.01
N PRO A 63 3.44 -18.14 -5.51
CA PRO A 63 4.46 -17.51 -6.33
C PRO A 63 5.08 -18.53 -7.32
N SER A 64 5.55 -18.03 -8.46
CA SER A 64 6.24 -18.86 -9.44
C SER A 64 7.56 -19.42 -8.89
N GLN A 65 8.01 -20.57 -9.44
CA GLN A 65 9.29 -21.18 -9.08
C GLN A 65 10.47 -20.21 -9.30
N THR A 66 10.35 -19.33 -10.28
CA THR A 66 11.38 -18.30 -10.54
C THR A 66 11.44 -17.28 -9.40
N GLN A 67 10.30 -16.78 -8.95
CA GLN A 67 10.24 -15.85 -7.81
C GLN A 67 10.80 -16.49 -6.54
N GLN A 68 10.41 -17.74 -6.25
CA GLN A 68 10.91 -18.52 -5.12
C GLN A 68 12.42 -18.71 -5.19
N ARG A 69 12.94 -19.11 -6.34
CA ARG A 69 14.39 -19.30 -6.58
C ARG A 69 15.15 -18.01 -6.35
N GLU A 70 14.68 -16.90 -6.89
CA GLU A 70 15.38 -15.62 -6.79
C GLU A 70 15.37 -15.08 -5.35
N PHE A 71 14.29 -15.25 -4.62
CA PHE A 71 14.26 -14.93 -3.18
C PHE A 71 15.22 -15.82 -2.40
N ALA A 72 15.15 -17.14 -2.61
CA ALA A 72 15.99 -18.11 -1.92
C ALA A 72 17.49 -17.86 -2.14
N ARG A 73 17.91 -17.40 -3.33
CA ARG A 73 19.30 -17.02 -3.60
C ARG A 73 19.80 -15.90 -2.69
N ARG A 74 18.96 -14.89 -2.37
CA ARG A 74 19.32 -13.77 -1.50
C ARG A 74 19.38 -14.20 -0.04
N ILE A 75 18.40 -15.02 0.38
CA ILE A 75 18.41 -15.64 1.72
C ILE A 75 19.64 -16.49 1.91
N LYS A 76 19.97 -17.35 0.93
CA LYS A 76 21.19 -18.17 0.94
C LYS A 76 22.44 -17.31 1.07
N ARG A 77 22.53 -16.21 0.33
CA ARG A 77 23.69 -15.33 0.35
C ARG A 77 23.97 -14.73 1.73
N LEU A 78 22.91 -14.33 2.46
CA LEU A 78 23.02 -13.88 3.85
C LEU A 78 23.42 -15.04 4.78
N SER A 79 22.72 -16.18 4.69
CA SER A 79 22.93 -17.36 5.52
C SER A 79 24.37 -17.91 5.41
N GLU A 80 24.91 -18.01 4.20
CA GLU A 80 26.29 -18.48 3.94
C GLU A 80 27.35 -17.51 4.49
N ASN A 81 27.02 -16.24 4.69
CA ASN A 81 27.88 -15.27 5.33
C ASN A 81 27.66 -15.16 6.85
N GLY A 82 26.93 -16.11 7.44
CA GLY A 82 26.71 -16.20 8.87
C GLY A 82 25.80 -15.15 9.46
N ILE A 83 25.02 -14.43 8.64
CA ILE A 83 24.02 -13.46 9.10
C ILE A 83 22.70 -14.18 9.32
N PRO A 84 22.16 -14.22 10.56
CA PRO A 84 20.84 -14.74 10.84
C PRO A 84 19.75 -13.95 10.13
N ILE A 85 18.74 -14.69 9.63
CA ILE A 85 17.57 -14.10 8.99
C ILE A 85 16.32 -14.58 9.73
N PHE A 86 15.47 -13.65 10.12
CA PHE A 86 14.18 -13.95 10.71
C PHE A 86 13.07 -13.54 9.71
N LEU A 87 12.30 -14.52 9.26
CA LEU A 87 11.24 -14.36 8.27
C LEU A 87 9.86 -14.51 8.94
N LEU A 88 9.15 -13.43 9.10
CA LEU A 88 7.76 -13.40 9.55
C LEU A 88 6.82 -13.62 8.35
N ILE A 89 5.68 -14.25 8.59
CA ILE A 89 4.66 -14.49 7.56
C ILE A 89 3.66 -13.34 7.52
N GLY A 90 3.48 -12.77 6.33
CA GLY A 90 2.47 -11.76 6.05
C GLY A 90 1.16 -12.34 5.48
N ASN A 91 0.19 -11.49 5.16
CA ASN A 91 -1.11 -11.92 4.65
C ASN A 91 -1.07 -12.45 3.21
N HIS A 92 -0.13 -11.96 2.40
CA HIS A 92 0.11 -12.45 1.05
C HIS A 92 0.89 -13.77 1.02
N ASP A 93 1.59 -14.12 2.09
CA ASP A 93 2.36 -15.37 2.19
C ASP A 93 1.48 -16.56 2.62
N LEU A 94 0.29 -16.31 3.20
CA LEU A 94 -0.60 -17.36 3.69
C LEU A 94 -1.34 -18.06 2.55
N PRO A 95 -1.24 -19.39 2.40
CA PRO A 95 -1.96 -20.14 1.38
C PRO A 95 -3.49 -20.08 1.61
N ASN A 96 -4.29 -20.24 0.55
CA ASN A 96 -5.76 -20.14 0.64
C ASN A 96 -6.43 -21.24 1.47
N ALA A 97 -5.80 -22.41 1.60
CA ALA A 97 -6.35 -23.55 2.31
C ALA A 97 -5.60 -23.82 3.62
N ILE A 98 -6.35 -24.22 4.65
CA ILE A 98 -5.78 -24.71 5.91
C ILE A 98 -5.00 -26.00 5.63
N GLY A 99 -3.82 -26.14 6.23
CA GLY A 99 -2.96 -27.33 6.06
C GLY A 99 -2.03 -27.29 4.84
N ARG A 100 -2.07 -26.21 4.03
CA ARG A 100 -1.02 -25.96 3.04
C ARG A 100 0.13 -25.20 3.70
N ALA A 101 1.36 -25.62 3.39
CA ALA A 101 2.58 -24.93 3.79
C ALA A 101 2.68 -23.55 3.12
N THR A 102 3.27 -22.58 3.81
CA THR A 102 3.70 -21.32 3.20
C THR A 102 4.94 -21.58 2.34
N THR A 103 5.16 -20.74 1.33
CA THR A 103 6.33 -20.89 0.44
C THR A 103 7.66 -20.83 1.20
N THR A 104 7.71 -20.04 2.27
CA THR A 104 8.92 -19.86 3.08
C THR A 104 9.19 -21.00 4.04
N GLU A 105 8.22 -21.88 4.36
CA GLU A 105 8.44 -23.06 5.20
C GLU A 105 9.43 -24.05 4.62
N ILE A 106 9.73 -23.97 3.32
CA ILE A 106 10.75 -24.79 2.68
C ILE A 106 12.13 -24.62 3.34
N PHE A 107 12.46 -23.43 3.84
CA PHE A 107 13.73 -23.18 4.52
C PHE A 107 13.82 -23.96 5.84
N ASN A 108 12.72 -24.08 6.61
CA ASN A 108 12.65 -24.92 7.80
C ASN A 108 12.77 -26.41 7.44
N THR A 109 12.05 -26.83 6.39
CA THR A 109 12.08 -28.25 5.95
C THR A 109 13.47 -28.68 5.53
N LEU A 110 14.24 -27.79 4.91
CA LEU A 110 15.63 -28.03 4.48
C LEU A 110 16.66 -27.74 5.58
N GLU A 111 16.22 -27.29 6.75
CA GLU A 111 17.08 -26.90 7.89
C GLU A 111 18.19 -25.94 7.46
N VAL A 112 17.80 -24.92 6.66
CA VAL A 112 18.76 -23.92 6.17
C VAL A 112 19.35 -23.17 7.35
N ALA A 113 20.67 -23.25 7.51
CA ALA A 113 21.36 -22.61 8.63
C ALA A 113 21.06 -21.11 8.72
N ASN A 114 20.98 -20.59 9.95
CA ASN A 114 20.73 -19.16 10.23
C ASN A 114 19.42 -18.60 9.65
N VAL A 115 18.44 -19.44 9.25
CA VAL A 115 17.13 -19.00 8.77
C VAL A 115 16.06 -19.44 9.74
N HIS A 116 15.33 -18.48 10.29
CA HIS A 116 14.24 -18.68 11.26
C HIS A 116 12.93 -18.26 10.63
N ILE A 117 11.92 -19.13 10.64
CA ILE A 117 10.59 -18.84 10.09
C ILE A 117 9.58 -18.76 11.23
N ALA A 118 8.81 -17.67 11.27
CA ALA A 118 7.72 -17.49 12.22
C ALA A 118 6.37 -17.45 11.48
N ASN A 119 5.68 -18.59 11.48
CA ASN A 119 4.33 -18.77 10.90
C ASN A 119 3.24 -18.85 11.98
N GLN A 120 3.61 -18.84 13.27
CA GLN A 120 2.73 -18.82 14.43
C GLN A 120 3.24 -17.78 15.45
N PRO A 121 2.34 -17.22 16.28
CA PRO A 121 2.75 -16.38 17.39
C PRO A 121 3.66 -17.12 18.35
N GLY A 122 4.66 -16.46 18.88
CA GLY A 122 5.58 -17.04 19.87
C GLY A 122 6.87 -16.25 20.03
N THR A 123 7.62 -16.61 21.06
CA THR A 123 8.93 -16.03 21.37
C THR A 123 10.05 -16.89 20.82
N HIS A 124 10.92 -16.29 20.04
CA HIS A 124 12.10 -16.94 19.45
C HIS A 124 13.38 -16.34 20.02
N LYS A 125 14.34 -17.19 20.44
CA LYS A 125 15.68 -16.75 20.80
C LYS A 125 16.59 -17.00 19.60
N VAL A 126 17.13 -15.92 19.05
CA VAL A 126 18.01 -15.98 17.88
C VAL A 126 19.43 -15.66 18.32
N GLN A 127 20.36 -16.58 18.03
CA GLN A 127 21.77 -16.35 18.24
C GLN A 127 22.33 -15.46 17.14
N THR A 128 22.94 -14.34 17.50
CA THR A 128 23.60 -13.42 16.59
C THR A 128 25.09 -13.27 16.93
N PRO A 129 25.91 -12.68 16.07
CA PRO A 129 27.30 -12.38 16.39
C PRO A 129 27.50 -11.53 17.66
N SER A 130 26.57 -10.61 17.95
CA SER A 130 26.60 -9.74 19.14
C SER A 130 25.87 -10.32 20.37
N GLY A 131 25.43 -11.58 20.34
CA GLY A 131 24.72 -12.24 21.43
C GLY A 131 23.29 -12.66 21.07
N ILE A 132 22.53 -13.11 22.07
CA ILE A 132 21.16 -13.58 21.88
C ILE A 132 20.20 -12.37 21.85
N ILE A 133 19.24 -12.41 20.91
CA ILE A 133 18.08 -11.52 20.88
C ILE A 133 16.79 -12.31 21.00
N GLN A 134 15.80 -11.77 21.69
CA GLN A 134 14.46 -12.33 21.79
C GLN A 134 13.53 -11.61 20.81
N ILE A 135 12.86 -12.39 19.96
CA ILE A 135 11.93 -11.89 18.96
C ILE A 135 10.55 -12.48 19.26
N VAL A 136 9.64 -11.64 19.70
CA VAL A 136 8.21 -12.00 19.74
C VAL A 136 7.66 -11.87 18.35
N ALA A 137 7.18 -12.96 17.79
CA ALA A 137 6.59 -12.99 16.45
C ALA A 137 5.07 -12.89 16.54
N LEU A 138 4.49 -11.97 15.79
CA LEU A 138 3.06 -11.88 15.51
C LEU A 138 2.85 -11.88 13.99
N PRO A 139 2.88 -13.06 13.34
CA PRO A 139 2.59 -13.15 11.92
C PRO A 139 1.12 -12.78 11.64
N TRP A 140 0.77 -12.59 10.37
CA TRP A 140 -0.63 -12.40 10.02
C TRP A 140 -1.45 -13.63 10.41
N LEU A 141 -2.48 -13.43 11.23
CA LEU A 141 -3.38 -14.49 11.67
C LEU A 141 -4.71 -14.41 10.93
N ARG A 142 -5.20 -15.53 10.46
CA ARG A 142 -6.56 -15.59 9.94
C ARG A 142 -7.57 -15.43 11.07
N ARG A 143 -8.71 -14.82 10.76
CA ARG A 143 -9.84 -14.74 11.70
C ARG A 143 -10.23 -16.11 12.27
N SER A 144 -10.21 -17.17 11.45
CA SER A 144 -10.50 -18.52 11.88
C SER A 144 -9.48 -19.13 12.86
N HIS A 145 -8.29 -18.55 12.97
CA HIS A 145 -7.29 -18.94 13.97
C HIS A 145 -7.48 -18.19 15.30
N LEU A 146 -8.10 -17.01 15.24
CA LEU A 146 -8.38 -16.19 16.42
C LEU A 146 -9.73 -16.49 17.05
N LEU A 147 -10.74 -16.81 16.26
CA LEU A 147 -12.12 -16.96 16.70
C LEU A 147 -12.70 -18.27 16.19
N THR A 148 -13.35 -19.01 17.10
CA THR A 148 -14.16 -20.17 16.72
C THR A 148 -15.50 -19.72 16.11
N ARG A 149 -16.25 -20.66 15.51
CA ARG A 149 -17.61 -20.39 15.05
C ARG A 149 -18.55 -20.00 16.18
N GLU A 150 -18.33 -20.54 17.37
CA GLU A 150 -19.14 -20.23 18.56
C GLU A 150 -18.85 -18.83 19.06
N ASP A 151 -17.56 -18.42 19.12
CA ASP A 151 -17.15 -17.07 19.50
C ASP A 151 -17.76 -16.00 18.59
N SER A 152 -17.96 -16.31 17.30
CA SER A 152 -18.41 -15.34 16.30
C SER A 152 -19.90 -15.36 15.97
N LYS A 153 -20.66 -16.36 16.48
CA LYS A 153 -22.02 -16.65 16.04
C LYS A 153 -23.05 -15.54 16.27
N ASN A 154 -22.86 -14.71 17.29
CA ASN A 154 -23.80 -13.65 17.70
C ASN A 154 -23.16 -12.26 17.70
N LEU A 155 -21.94 -12.10 17.21
CA LEU A 155 -21.23 -10.83 17.19
C LEU A 155 -21.56 -10.07 15.91
N ASN A 156 -21.83 -8.78 16.04
CA ASN A 156 -21.84 -7.88 14.91
C ASN A 156 -20.36 -7.57 14.48
N PHE A 157 -20.21 -6.82 13.38
CA PHE A 157 -18.88 -6.54 12.81
C PHE A 157 -17.95 -5.82 13.79
N ASP A 158 -18.47 -4.83 14.56
CA ASP A 158 -17.66 -4.06 15.50
C ASP A 158 -17.25 -4.89 16.73
N GLU A 159 -18.17 -5.70 17.24
CA GLU A 159 -17.90 -6.63 18.34
C GLU A 159 -16.84 -7.66 17.96
N LEU A 160 -16.93 -8.17 16.73
CA LEU A 160 -15.99 -9.12 16.19
C LEU A 160 -14.57 -8.52 16.06
N ASN A 161 -14.46 -7.31 15.54
CA ASN A 161 -13.17 -6.62 15.43
C ASN A 161 -12.58 -6.36 16.84
N ARG A 162 -13.40 -5.98 17.78
CA ARG A 162 -12.99 -5.77 19.17
C ARG A 162 -12.48 -7.05 19.82
N GLU A 163 -13.16 -8.18 19.61
CA GLU A 163 -12.72 -9.47 20.12
C GLU A 163 -11.39 -9.91 19.48
N MET A 164 -11.22 -9.68 18.18
CA MET A 164 -9.96 -9.96 17.49
C MET A 164 -8.81 -9.09 18.04
N GLN A 165 -9.06 -7.80 18.26
CA GLN A 165 -8.08 -6.89 18.89
C GLN A 165 -7.68 -7.38 20.28
N ASN A 166 -8.65 -7.75 21.11
CA ASN A 166 -8.39 -8.28 22.45
C ASN A 166 -7.52 -9.52 22.42
N ARG A 167 -7.82 -10.47 21.52
CA ARG A 167 -7.04 -11.71 21.41
C ARG A 167 -5.60 -11.46 20.94
N LEU A 168 -5.41 -10.59 19.95
CA LEU A 168 -4.07 -10.21 19.50
C LEU A 168 -3.28 -9.49 20.61
N THR A 169 -3.92 -8.57 21.33
CA THR A 169 -3.31 -7.88 22.47
C THR A 169 -2.90 -8.87 23.56
N ASN A 170 -3.79 -9.83 23.90
CA ASN A 170 -3.48 -10.86 24.89
C ASN A 170 -2.32 -11.76 24.46
N ILE A 171 -2.22 -12.10 23.18
CA ILE A 171 -1.07 -12.83 22.63
C ILE A 171 0.22 -12.05 22.83
N ILE A 172 0.24 -10.76 22.43
CA ILE A 172 1.43 -9.90 22.58
C ILE A 172 1.85 -9.83 24.04
N ASN A 173 0.92 -9.57 24.96
CA ASN A 173 1.22 -9.44 26.38
C ASN A 173 1.70 -10.77 27.01
N ALA A 174 1.04 -11.87 26.67
CA ALA A 174 1.44 -13.19 27.18
C ALA A 174 2.84 -13.63 26.69
N GLU A 175 3.24 -13.22 25.47
CA GLU A 175 4.60 -13.47 24.99
C GLU A 175 5.60 -12.49 25.60
N ALA A 176 5.21 -11.22 25.81
CA ALA A 176 6.06 -10.24 26.49
C ALA A 176 6.39 -10.62 27.93
N GLU A 177 5.45 -11.24 28.67
CA GLU A 177 5.67 -11.74 30.04
C GLU A 177 6.73 -12.87 30.12
N LYS A 178 7.01 -13.57 29.03
CA LYS A 178 8.00 -14.66 28.96
C LYS A 178 9.42 -14.16 28.69
N LEU A 179 9.59 -12.88 28.37
CA LEU A 179 10.88 -12.31 27.99
C LEU A 179 11.82 -12.25 29.19
N ASP A 180 13.08 -12.56 28.93
CA ASP A 180 14.17 -12.34 29.86
C ASP A 180 14.61 -10.87 29.80
N PRO A 181 14.47 -10.07 30.87
CA PRO A 181 14.80 -8.66 30.86
C PRO A 181 16.31 -8.38 30.64
N GLU A 182 17.16 -9.39 30.85
CA GLU A 182 18.60 -9.25 30.62
C GLU A 182 18.97 -9.30 29.12
N LEU A 183 18.10 -9.80 28.26
CA LEU A 183 18.35 -9.94 26.83
C LEU A 183 17.63 -8.85 26.01
N PRO A 184 18.22 -8.36 24.91
CA PRO A 184 17.52 -7.50 23.98
C PRO A 184 16.24 -8.17 23.44
N SER A 185 15.17 -7.39 23.27
CA SER A 185 13.89 -7.91 22.84
C SER A 185 13.21 -7.01 21.80
N LEU A 186 12.56 -7.62 20.84
CA LEU A 186 11.73 -6.90 19.88
C LEU A 186 10.43 -7.65 19.57
N LEU A 187 9.41 -6.89 19.16
CA LEU A 187 8.22 -7.43 18.53
C LEU A 187 8.37 -7.32 17.02
N ALA A 188 8.22 -8.44 16.31
CA ALA A 188 8.05 -8.47 14.86
C ALA A 188 6.58 -8.77 14.54
N ALA A 189 5.88 -7.84 13.90
CA ALA A 189 4.46 -8.00 13.64
C ALA A 189 4.08 -7.61 12.20
N HIS A 190 3.15 -8.37 11.61
CA HIS A 190 2.55 -8.03 10.33
C HIS A 190 1.07 -7.70 10.56
N VAL A 191 0.77 -6.45 10.86
CA VAL A 191 -0.54 -5.97 11.31
C VAL A 191 -0.79 -4.53 10.90
N TRP A 192 -2.07 -4.13 10.89
CA TRP A 192 -2.44 -2.72 10.77
C TRP A 192 -2.57 -2.08 12.16
N VAL A 193 -1.88 -0.97 12.38
CA VAL A 193 -2.02 -0.14 13.59
C VAL A 193 -2.66 1.18 13.20
N THR A 194 -3.68 1.62 13.97
CA THR A 194 -4.36 2.91 13.74
C THR A 194 -3.38 4.07 13.81
N GLY A 195 -3.66 5.11 13.03
CA GLY A 195 -2.76 6.27 12.91
C GLY A 195 -1.69 6.12 11.84
N ALA A 196 -1.49 4.92 11.30
CA ALA A 196 -0.61 4.73 10.15
C ALA A 196 -1.17 5.41 8.91
N ARG A 197 -0.29 6.10 8.17
CA ARG A 197 -0.61 6.66 6.85
C ARG A 197 -0.53 5.55 5.82
N ILE A 198 -1.64 5.30 5.15
CA ILE A 198 -1.81 4.22 4.19
C ILE A 198 -1.45 4.74 2.80
N GLY A 199 -0.83 3.90 1.96
CA GLY A 199 -0.61 4.13 0.53
C GLY A 199 -1.73 3.52 -0.33
N SER A 200 -1.35 2.92 -1.45
CA SER A 200 -2.28 2.26 -2.39
C SER A 200 -2.93 0.99 -1.83
N GLU A 201 -2.33 0.36 -0.81
CA GLU A 201 -2.86 -0.82 -0.13
C GLU A 201 -4.22 -0.57 0.53
N GLY A 202 -4.54 0.67 0.93
CA GLY A 202 -5.81 1.03 1.55
C GLY A 202 -7.06 0.68 0.73
N TYR A 203 -6.93 0.56 -0.59
CA TYR A 203 -8.03 0.12 -1.44
C TYR A 203 -8.26 -1.40 -1.44
N MET A 204 -7.24 -2.19 -1.04
CA MET A 204 -7.29 -3.65 -1.07
C MET A 204 -7.89 -4.25 0.21
N THR A 205 -8.05 -3.46 1.26
CA THR A 205 -8.21 -3.92 2.65
C THR A 205 -9.50 -3.45 3.31
N ILE A 206 -10.33 -2.68 2.60
CA ILE A 206 -11.59 -2.15 3.14
C ILE A 206 -12.51 -3.28 3.66
N GLY A 207 -12.66 -3.34 4.99
CA GLY A 207 -13.66 -4.18 5.66
C GLY A 207 -13.21 -5.58 6.08
N GLN A 208 -11.93 -5.95 5.94
CA GLN A 208 -11.44 -7.28 6.33
C GLN A 208 -10.25 -7.26 7.32
N GLU A 209 -9.79 -6.08 7.76
CA GLU A 209 -8.54 -5.96 8.47
C GLU A 209 -8.67 -5.92 9.98
N GLN A 210 -7.68 -6.56 10.60
CA GLN A 210 -7.47 -6.53 12.04
C GLN A 210 -6.71 -5.27 12.39
N VAL A 211 -7.43 -4.24 12.81
CA VAL A 211 -6.83 -2.95 13.16
C VAL A 211 -6.56 -2.89 14.65
N LEU A 212 -5.31 -2.74 15.05
CA LEU A 212 -4.89 -2.57 16.44
C LEU A 212 -4.74 -1.08 16.78
N LEU A 213 -4.94 -0.73 18.03
CA LEU A 213 -4.52 0.58 18.56
C LEU A 213 -3.03 0.55 18.88
N PRO A 214 -2.29 1.67 18.79
CA PRO A 214 -0.90 1.73 19.22
C PRO A 214 -0.70 1.18 20.64
N SER A 215 -1.62 1.49 21.58
CA SER A 215 -1.59 0.99 22.95
C SER A 215 -1.74 -0.53 23.09
N ASN A 216 -2.29 -1.21 22.09
CA ASN A 216 -2.37 -2.68 22.07
C ASN A 216 -1.02 -3.34 21.74
N VAL A 217 -0.12 -2.60 21.10
CA VAL A 217 1.16 -3.08 20.59
C VAL A 217 2.34 -2.55 21.39
N ALA A 218 2.23 -1.33 21.92
CA ALA A 218 3.27 -0.64 22.69
C ALA A 218 3.46 -1.24 24.07
N ASN A 219 4.05 -2.45 24.15
CA ASN A 219 4.41 -3.06 25.43
C ASN A 219 5.85 -2.67 25.81
N PRO A 220 6.10 -2.13 27.03
CA PRO A 220 7.42 -1.65 27.46
C PRO A 220 8.48 -2.75 27.62
N ALA A 221 8.10 -4.02 27.53
CA ALA A 221 9.04 -5.14 27.52
C ALA A 221 9.83 -5.22 26.20
N PHE A 222 9.39 -4.51 25.15
CA PHE A 222 10.12 -4.48 23.87
C PHE A 222 11.04 -3.28 23.80
N ASP A 223 12.27 -3.49 23.36
CA ASP A 223 13.21 -2.43 23.03
C ASP A 223 12.83 -1.76 21.68
N TYR A 224 12.26 -2.54 20.74
CA TYR A 224 11.85 -2.07 19.40
C TYR A 224 10.66 -2.87 18.86
N ILE A 225 9.76 -2.20 18.16
CA ILE A 225 8.58 -2.81 17.53
C ILE A 225 8.70 -2.64 16.02
N ALA A 226 8.96 -3.76 15.34
CA ALA A 226 9.13 -3.86 13.90
C ALA A 226 7.82 -4.27 13.23
N LEU A 227 7.27 -3.40 12.37
CA LEU A 227 6.00 -3.61 11.71
C LEU A 227 6.15 -3.77 10.19
N GLY A 228 5.39 -4.69 9.59
CA GLY A 228 5.09 -4.80 8.17
C GLY A 228 3.60 -4.60 7.90
N HIS A 229 3.18 -4.73 6.62
CA HIS A 229 1.83 -4.57 6.10
C HIS A 229 1.53 -3.19 5.50
N ILE A 230 2.03 -2.11 6.04
CA ILE A 230 1.84 -0.77 5.51
C ILE A 230 3.06 -0.38 4.66
N HIS A 231 2.83 -0.08 3.38
CA HIS A 231 3.90 0.11 2.38
C HIS A 231 4.64 1.44 2.50
N ARG A 232 4.13 2.36 3.31
CA ARG A 232 4.80 3.63 3.61
C ARG A 232 5.61 3.53 4.88
N HIS A 233 6.94 3.74 4.80
CA HIS A 233 7.79 3.78 5.98
C HIS A 233 7.39 4.95 6.90
N GLN A 234 7.31 4.67 8.20
CA GLN A 234 6.91 5.68 9.20
C GLN A 234 7.18 5.20 10.61
N VAL A 235 7.33 6.16 11.51
CA VAL A 235 7.44 5.92 12.95
C VAL A 235 6.12 6.33 13.58
N LEU A 236 5.45 5.40 14.26
CA LEU A 236 4.18 5.65 14.94
C LEU A 236 4.40 6.11 16.37
N GLU A 237 5.32 5.48 17.10
CA GLU A 237 5.64 5.77 18.48
C GLU A 237 7.16 5.85 18.67
N LYS A 238 7.61 6.56 19.69
CA LYS A 238 9.03 6.74 19.99
C LYS A 238 9.52 5.91 21.17
N GLU A 239 8.65 5.56 22.12
CA GLU A 239 9.00 4.80 23.32
C GLU A 239 7.89 3.77 23.67
N PRO A 240 8.15 2.47 23.42
CA PRO A 240 9.21 1.94 22.59
C PRO A 240 9.05 2.37 21.11
N PRO A 241 10.16 2.47 20.33
CA PRO A 241 10.05 2.82 18.92
C PRO A 241 9.19 1.81 18.16
N MET A 242 8.10 2.28 17.53
CA MET A 242 7.18 1.47 16.72
C MET A 242 7.25 1.95 15.29
N VAL A 243 7.77 1.10 14.40
CA VAL A 243 8.19 1.51 13.06
C VAL A 243 7.64 0.56 12.01
N TYR A 244 7.00 1.12 10.98
CA TYR A 244 6.76 0.45 9.72
C TYR A 244 7.96 0.64 8.81
N ALA A 245 8.53 -0.45 8.31
CA ALA A 245 9.64 -0.38 7.34
C ALA A 245 9.17 0.14 5.98
N GLY A 246 7.92 -0.12 5.63
CA GLY A 246 7.39 0.12 4.30
C GLY A 246 7.85 -0.93 3.28
N SER A 247 7.35 -0.84 2.07
CA SER A 247 7.78 -1.73 0.98
C SER A 247 9.16 -1.36 0.46
N LEU A 248 9.93 -2.39 0.09
CA LEU A 248 11.29 -2.20 -0.42
C LEU A 248 11.34 -1.61 -1.83
N GLY A 249 10.25 -1.70 -2.58
CA GLY A 249 10.11 -1.11 -3.91
C GLY A 249 8.73 -0.47 -4.10
N ARG A 250 8.59 0.41 -5.11
CA ARG A 250 7.29 0.98 -5.48
C ARG A 250 6.44 -0.06 -6.20
N LEU A 251 5.23 -0.30 -5.72
CA LEU A 251 4.30 -1.26 -6.31
C LEU A 251 3.53 -0.64 -7.47
N ASP A 252 3.01 0.57 -7.28
CA ASP A 252 2.22 1.30 -8.26
C ASP A 252 2.37 2.83 -8.11
N PHE A 253 1.50 3.60 -8.79
CA PHE A 253 1.50 5.08 -8.73
C PHE A 253 1.05 5.66 -7.38
N GLY A 254 0.48 4.88 -6.48
CA GLY A 254 0.20 5.31 -5.12
C GLY A 254 1.47 5.55 -4.31
N ASP A 255 2.54 4.85 -4.68
CA ASP A 255 3.87 4.96 -4.06
C ASP A 255 4.79 6.00 -4.73
N GLU A 256 4.31 6.78 -5.72
CA GLU A 256 5.12 7.69 -6.55
C GLU A 256 5.98 8.63 -5.70
N GLY A 257 5.40 9.22 -4.66
CA GLY A 257 6.07 10.19 -3.78
C GLY A 257 6.77 9.59 -2.58
N ASP A 258 6.78 8.25 -2.43
CA ASP A 258 7.35 7.59 -1.26
C ASP A 258 8.82 7.23 -1.47
N GLU A 259 9.63 7.46 -0.46
CA GLU A 259 10.95 6.84 -0.37
C GLU A 259 10.78 5.36 0.02
N LYS A 260 11.53 4.48 -0.63
CA LYS A 260 11.52 3.04 -0.39
C LYS A 260 12.88 2.59 0.12
N GLY A 261 12.87 1.65 1.07
CA GLY A 261 14.11 1.21 1.72
C GLY A 261 13.85 0.32 2.91
N PHE A 262 14.75 0.36 3.87
CA PHE A 262 14.72 -0.44 5.09
C PHE A 262 15.25 0.40 6.26
N TYR A 263 15.07 -0.08 7.49
CA TYR A 263 15.67 0.54 8.66
C TYR A 263 16.89 -0.23 9.13
N LEU A 264 17.97 0.51 9.42
CA LEU A 264 19.05 0.02 10.28
C LEU A 264 18.67 0.38 11.72
N VAL A 265 18.55 -0.63 12.56
CA VAL A 265 18.24 -0.52 13.99
C VAL A 265 19.46 -0.94 14.79
N GLU A 266 19.87 -0.13 15.73
CA GLU A 266 20.95 -0.45 16.66
C GLU A 266 20.39 -0.50 18.08
N ILE A 267 20.60 -1.64 18.76
CA ILE A 267 20.14 -1.88 20.13
C ILE A 267 21.36 -2.16 21.00
N ASP A 268 21.46 -1.48 22.16
CA ASP A 268 22.46 -1.81 23.16
C ASP A 268 22.21 -3.24 23.67
N THR A 269 23.31 -3.96 23.89
CA THR A 269 23.25 -5.36 24.39
C THR A 269 23.47 -5.46 25.90
N GLU A 270 23.80 -4.36 26.56
CA GLU A 270 24.01 -4.33 28.00
C GLU A 270 22.65 -4.41 28.73
N PRO A 271 22.56 -5.12 29.86
CA PRO A 271 21.36 -5.20 30.69
C PRO A 271 20.90 -3.84 31.19
N GLY A 272 19.59 -3.65 31.29
CA GLY A 272 18.96 -2.42 31.79
C GLY A 272 18.14 -1.68 30.72
N LYS A 273 17.94 -0.37 30.90
CA LYS A 273 17.24 0.44 29.85
C LYS A 273 18.17 0.63 28.65
N ARG A 274 17.93 -0.14 27.60
CA ARG A 274 18.76 -0.13 26.38
C ARG A 274 18.45 1.10 25.55
N LYS A 275 19.50 1.69 24.98
CA LYS A 275 19.34 2.70 23.93
C LYS A 275 19.04 2.00 22.63
N VAL A 276 18.05 2.54 21.91
CA VAL A 276 17.71 2.12 20.56
C VAL A 276 17.85 3.31 19.65
N SER A 277 18.61 3.15 18.58
CA SER A 277 18.64 4.07 17.45
C SER A 277 18.16 3.38 16.20
N TYR A 278 17.50 4.13 15.33
CA TYR A 278 17.01 3.61 14.06
C TYR A 278 17.14 4.67 12.97
N GLN A 279 17.60 4.25 11.83
CA GLN A 279 17.82 5.11 10.67
C GLN A 279 17.28 4.47 9.40
N PHE A 280 16.50 5.22 8.64
CA PHE A 280 16.02 4.79 7.34
C PHE A 280 17.18 4.81 6.32
N GLN A 281 17.30 3.72 5.56
CA GLN A 281 18.28 3.55 4.50
C GLN A 281 17.52 3.44 3.16
N PRO A 282 17.55 4.45 2.30
CA PRO A 282 16.85 4.42 1.03
C PRO A 282 17.51 3.45 0.05
N VAL A 283 16.70 2.81 -0.79
CA VAL A 283 17.16 2.02 -1.93
C VAL A 283 16.82 2.71 -3.25
N ASN A 284 17.68 2.51 -4.24
CA ASN A 284 17.45 3.02 -5.58
C ASN A 284 16.51 2.09 -6.34
N GLY A 285 15.21 2.35 -6.24
CA GLY A 285 14.17 1.62 -6.98
C GLY A 285 13.67 2.40 -8.19
N ARG A 286 12.98 1.71 -9.12
CA ARG A 286 12.40 2.33 -10.31
C ARG A 286 11.41 3.43 -9.92
N ARG A 287 11.53 4.58 -10.57
CA ARG A 287 10.69 5.75 -10.32
C ARG A 287 9.34 5.62 -11.03
N PHE A 288 8.31 6.15 -10.39
CA PHE A 288 6.99 6.38 -10.96
C PHE A 288 6.80 7.89 -11.10
N ILE A 289 6.28 8.34 -12.23
CA ILE A 289 6.11 9.77 -12.53
C ILE A 289 4.75 9.98 -13.18
N THR A 290 3.92 10.83 -12.56
CA THR A 290 2.65 11.28 -13.13
C THR A 290 2.82 12.68 -13.71
N ILE A 291 2.67 12.80 -15.03
CA ILE A 291 2.69 14.08 -15.75
C ILE A 291 1.25 14.48 -16.04
N LYS A 292 0.79 15.58 -15.48
CA LYS A 292 -0.55 16.14 -15.72
C LYS A 292 -0.44 17.35 -16.62
N VAL A 293 -1.16 17.34 -17.74
CA VAL A 293 -1.19 18.44 -18.70
C VAL A 293 -2.65 18.85 -18.93
N ASN A 294 -2.94 20.12 -18.72
CA ASN A 294 -4.23 20.71 -19.06
C ASN A 294 -4.04 21.58 -20.31
N ILE A 295 -4.72 21.22 -21.38
CA ILE A 295 -4.69 21.95 -22.66
C ILE A 295 -5.84 22.95 -22.64
N GLU A 296 -5.50 24.24 -22.80
CA GLU A 296 -6.47 25.31 -22.86
C GLU A 296 -7.14 25.36 -24.24
N PRO A 297 -8.41 25.85 -24.36
CA PRO A 297 -9.14 25.88 -25.63
C PRO A 297 -8.45 26.69 -26.74
N GLN A 298 -7.64 27.67 -26.38
CA GLN A 298 -6.91 28.56 -27.32
C GLN A 298 -5.50 28.02 -27.68
N ASP A 299 -5.11 26.85 -27.21
CA ASP A 299 -3.81 26.26 -27.54
C ASP A 299 -3.78 25.83 -29.00
N ILE A 300 -2.89 26.45 -29.77
CA ILE A 300 -2.74 26.18 -31.22
C ILE A 300 -1.79 25.02 -31.51
N GLU A 301 -0.99 24.59 -30.55
CA GLU A 301 -0.02 23.49 -30.68
C GLU A 301 -0.07 22.53 -29.48
N PRO A 302 -1.21 21.87 -29.24
CA PRO A 302 -1.41 21.05 -28.03
C PRO A 302 -0.39 19.91 -27.91
N THR A 303 0.06 19.34 -29.04
CA THR A 303 1.12 18.30 -29.02
C THR A 303 2.44 18.86 -28.51
N LEU A 304 2.83 20.07 -28.90
CA LEU A 304 4.05 20.71 -28.44
C LEU A 304 3.98 21.06 -26.95
N THR A 305 2.83 21.52 -26.47
CA THR A 305 2.57 21.79 -25.05
C THR A 305 2.76 20.52 -24.21
N ILE A 306 2.22 19.38 -24.66
CA ILE A 306 2.42 18.09 -24.01
C ILE A 306 3.90 17.68 -24.02
N ALA A 307 4.57 17.79 -25.18
CA ALA A 307 5.98 17.43 -25.31
C ALA A 307 6.89 18.27 -24.41
N LYS A 308 6.60 19.57 -24.26
CA LYS A 308 7.33 20.46 -23.34
C LYS A 308 7.12 20.03 -21.87
N ALA A 309 5.91 19.65 -21.48
CA ALA A 309 5.64 19.17 -20.12
C ALA A 309 6.39 17.86 -19.83
N ILE A 310 6.50 16.96 -20.81
CA ILE A 310 7.29 15.73 -20.69
C ILE A 310 8.77 16.08 -20.52
N ALA A 311 9.30 16.99 -21.34
CA ALA A 311 10.72 17.39 -21.33
C ALA A 311 11.16 18.06 -20.01
N GLN A 312 10.23 18.58 -19.21
CA GLN A 312 10.51 19.13 -17.88
C GLN A 312 10.75 18.06 -16.81
N GLN A 313 10.48 16.80 -17.13
CA GLN A 313 10.61 15.67 -16.19
C GLN A 313 11.75 14.74 -16.63
N ASP A 314 12.49 14.23 -15.66
CA ASP A 314 13.46 13.16 -15.94
C ASP A 314 12.73 11.82 -16.06
N VAL A 315 12.23 11.51 -17.26
CA VAL A 315 11.48 10.29 -17.58
C VAL A 315 12.38 9.08 -17.84
N GLY A 316 13.70 9.24 -17.87
CA GLY A 316 14.65 8.17 -18.18
C GLY A 316 14.46 6.96 -17.26
N GLU A 317 14.25 5.76 -17.84
CA GLU A 317 14.01 4.51 -17.14
C GLU A 317 12.84 4.53 -16.11
N ALA A 318 12.02 5.58 -16.07
CA ALA A 318 10.86 5.68 -15.19
C ALA A 318 9.62 4.95 -15.76
N ILE A 319 8.68 4.62 -14.89
CA ILE A 319 7.31 4.27 -15.26
C ILE A 319 6.50 5.56 -15.26
N VAL A 320 5.99 5.96 -16.43
CA VAL A 320 5.34 7.26 -16.62
C VAL A 320 3.85 7.11 -16.87
N ARG A 321 3.04 7.91 -16.17
CA ARG A 321 1.62 8.10 -16.43
C ARG A 321 1.38 9.52 -16.90
N LEU A 322 1.09 9.68 -18.19
CA LEU A 322 0.70 10.96 -18.77
C LEU A 322 -0.82 11.08 -18.74
N GLN A 323 -1.32 12.10 -18.08
CA GLN A 323 -2.73 12.47 -18.00
C GLN A 323 -2.93 13.79 -18.71
N VAL A 324 -3.63 13.78 -19.85
CA VAL A 324 -3.90 14.97 -20.65
C VAL A 324 -5.38 15.30 -20.59
N SER A 325 -5.72 16.45 -20.03
CA SER A 325 -7.08 16.99 -20.05
C SER A 325 -7.17 18.01 -21.17
N LEU A 326 -8.08 17.83 -22.12
CA LEU A 326 -8.19 18.68 -23.31
C LEU A 326 -9.62 18.86 -23.77
N PRO A 327 -9.96 20.02 -24.41
CA PRO A 327 -11.24 20.24 -25.10
C PRO A 327 -11.41 19.27 -26.27
N GLN A 328 -12.67 18.88 -26.55
CA GLN A 328 -12.99 17.94 -27.63
C GLN A 328 -12.52 18.45 -29.01
N GLU A 329 -12.55 19.75 -29.22
CA GLU A 329 -12.17 20.39 -30.49
C GLU A 329 -10.67 20.22 -30.82
N LEU A 330 -9.84 20.04 -29.79
CA LEU A 330 -8.39 19.88 -29.92
C LEU A 330 -7.93 18.41 -29.97
N GLU A 331 -8.84 17.45 -29.74
CA GLU A 331 -8.49 16.03 -29.72
C GLU A 331 -7.78 15.57 -30.99
N GLY A 332 -8.30 15.99 -32.16
CA GLY A 332 -7.74 15.64 -33.47
C GLY A 332 -6.38 16.30 -33.79
N GLN A 333 -5.95 17.29 -32.99
CA GLN A 333 -4.68 18.01 -33.17
C GLN A 333 -3.55 17.38 -32.34
N VAL A 334 -3.87 16.48 -31.43
CA VAL A 334 -2.88 15.78 -30.59
C VAL A 334 -2.34 14.56 -31.32
N ARG A 335 -1.07 14.59 -31.64
CA ARG A 335 -0.37 13.51 -32.34
C ARG A 335 0.27 12.55 -31.35
N ASP A 336 -0.30 11.34 -31.23
CA ASP A 336 0.17 10.31 -30.30
C ASP A 336 1.58 9.79 -30.63
N SER A 337 1.98 9.81 -31.91
CA SER A 337 3.34 9.45 -32.33
C SER A 337 4.40 10.33 -31.68
N ASP A 338 4.17 11.64 -31.66
CA ASP A 338 5.13 12.62 -31.16
C ASP A 338 5.21 12.54 -29.62
N ILE A 339 4.07 12.28 -28.97
CA ILE A 339 4.04 12.04 -27.51
C ILE A 339 4.81 10.76 -27.15
N ARG A 340 4.62 9.68 -27.93
CA ARG A 340 5.36 8.43 -27.72
C ARG A 340 6.85 8.59 -27.96
N GLU A 341 7.24 9.37 -28.94
CA GLU A 341 8.65 9.69 -29.20
C GLU A 341 9.26 10.50 -28.02
N ALA A 342 8.52 11.47 -27.47
CA ALA A 342 8.96 12.23 -26.30
C ALA A 342 9.10 11.33 -25.03
N LEU A 343 8.33 10.24 -24.94
CA LEU A 343 8.37 9.28 -23.83
C LEU A 343 9.27 8.06 -24.09
N LYS A 344 10.01 8.00 -25.20
CA LYS A 344 10.79 6.81 -25.59
C LYS A 344 11.87 6.39 -24.58
N ALA A 345 12.38 7.35 -23.78
CA ALA A 345 13.36 7.08 -22.73
C ALA A 345 12.74 6.45 -21.48
N ALA A 346 11.41 6.48 -21.35
CA ALA A 346 10.72 5.86 -20.25
C ALA A 346 10.77 4.32 -20.35
N HIS A 347 10.87 3.65 -19.21
CA HIS A 347 10.78 2.19 -19.16
C HIS A 347 9.41 1.69 -19.61
N TYR A 348 8.37 2.33 -19.13
CA TYR A 348 6.97 2.05 -19.47
C TYR A 348 6.16 3.34 -19.43
N CYS A 349 5.17 3.49 -20.32
CA CYS A 349 4.30 4.64 -20.28
C CYS A 349 2.84 4.27 -20.53
N THR A 350 1.95 4.97 -19.81
CA THR A 350 0.51 5.00 -20.07
C THR A 350 0.10 6.41 -20.42
N ILE A 351 -0.80 6.56 -21.40
CA ILE A 351 -1.33 7.84 -21.83
C ILE A 351 -2.84 7.80 -21.65
N ALA A 352 -3.36 8.65 -20.76
CA ALA A 352 -4.77 8.83 -20.53
C ALA A 352 -5.20 10.22 -21.00
N LYS A 353 -6.20 10.29 -21.88
CA LYS A 353 -6.81 11.54 -22.36
C LYS A 353 -8.18 11.69 -21.71
N ASP A 354 -8.37 12.76 -20.97
CA ASP A 354 -9.66 13.20 -20.43
C ASP A 354 -10.21 14.31 -21.33
N ILE A 355 -11.17 13.94 -22.18
CA ILE A 355 -11.76 14.85 -23.16
C ILE A 355 -12.92 15.57 -22.51
N LYS A 356 -12.73 16.86 -22.25
CA LYS A 356 -13.78 17.75 -21.73
C LYS A 356 -14.81 17.99 -22.83
N ARG A 357 -15.90 17.23 -22.77
CA ARG A 357 -17.08 17.51 -23.59
C ARG A 357 -17.86 18.64 -22.94
N GLU A 358 -17.96 19.78 -23.61
CA GLU A 358 -18.99 20.73 -23.23
C GLU A 358 -20.34 20.03 -23.33
N ASN A 359 -20.92 19.68 -22.21
CA ASN A 359 -22.33 19.34 -22.15
C ASN A 359 -23.11 20.63 -22.45
N ARG A 360 -23.10 21.05 -23.71
CA ARG A 360 -24.09 22.03 -24.18
C ARG A 360 -25.44 21.34 -24.12
N ILE A 361 -26.06 21.35 -22.95
CA ILE A 361 -27.50 21.34 -22.89
C ILE A 361 -27.88 22.60 -23.65
N ARG A 362 -28.29 22.46 -24.92
CA ARG A 362 -28.83 23.56 -25.72
C ARG A 362 -30.18 23.94 -25.09
N LEU A 363 -30.12 24.67 -24.02
CA LEU A 363 -31.25 25.28 -23.31
C LEU A 363 -31.59 26.65 -23.92
N GLY A 364 -31.52 26.78 -25.26
CA GLY A 364 -31.80 28.02 -25.96
C GLY A 364 -30.81 29.16 -25.64
N ASP A 365 -30.96 30.33 -26.25
CA ASP A 365 -30.05 31.49 -26.14
C ASP A 365 -30.07 32.22 -24.75
N ARG A 366 -30.41 31.50 -23.65
CA ARG A 366 -30.45 32.08 -22.30
C ARG A 366 -29.35 31.53 -21.41
N ALA A 367 -28.70 32.40 -20.64
CA ALA A 367 -27.71 32.03 -19.65
C ALA A 367 -28.29 31.08 -18.59
N ALA A 368 -27.54 30.06 -18.16
CA ALA A 368 -28.01 29.02 -17.25
C ALA A 368 -28.48 29.54 -15.87
N GLU A 369 -28.14 30.77 -15.52
CA GLU A 369 -28.51 31.44 -14.27
C GLU A 369 -29.92 31.99 -14.25
N GLU A 370 -30.60 32.07 -15.42
CA GLU A 370 -31.99 32.60 -15.55
C GLU A 370 -33.05 31.52 -15.76
N ILE A 371 -32.65 30.23 -15.79
CA ILE A 371 -33.60 29.16 -16.14
C ILE A 371 -34.13 28.49 -14.88
N THR A 372 -35.44 28.54 -14.67
CA THR A 372 -36.05 27.79 -13.57
C THR A 372 -35.98 26.28 -13.79
N PRO A 373 -35.96 25.43 -12.71
CA PRO A 373 -35.95 23.98 -12.84
C PRO A 373 -37.06 23.41 -13.76
N ILE A 374 -38.23 24.03 -13.75
CA ILE A 374 -39.36 23.66 -14.61
C ILE A 374 -39.05 23.99 -16.09
N GLN A 375 -38.41 25.11 -16.36
CA GLN A 375 -38.02 25.48 -17.73
C GLN A 375 -36.92 24.55 -18.27
N ALA A 376 -35.97 24.18 -17.42
CA ALA A 376 -34.92 23.21 -17.75
C ALA A 376 -35.53 21.84 -18.08
N LEU A 377 -36.49 21.36 -17.28
CA LEU A 377 -37.21 20.11 -17.52
C LEU A 377 -37.99 20.15 -18.85
N LYS A 378 -38.71 21.25 -19.16
CA LYS A 378 -39.43 21.41 -20.42
C LYS A 378 -38.50 21.37 -21.63
N ALA A 379 -37.36 22.04 -21.55
CA ALA A 379 -36.37 22.05 -22.61
C ALA A 379 -35.72 20.65 -22.81
N TYR A 380 -35.45 19.96 -21.72
CA TYR A 380 -34.93 18.59 -21.77
C TYR A 380 -35.89 17.62 -22.43
N ILE A 381 -37.17 17.60 -22.00
CA ILE A 381 -38.20 16.72 -22.57
C ILE A 381 -38.41 16.98 -24.05
N LYS A 382 -38.32 18.25 -24.49
CA LYS A 382 -38.38 18.61 -25.91
C LYS A 382 -37.20 18.09 -26.70
N SER A 383 -36.00 18.04 -26.08
CA SER A 383 -34.76 17.57 -26.73
C SER A 383 -34.72 16.04 -26.98
N ILE A 384 -35.35 15.24 -26.11
CA ILE A 384 -35.37 13.77 -26.20
C ILE A 384 -36.39 13.16 -27.13
N LYS A 385 -37.14 14.02 -27.88
CA LYS A 385 -38.09 13.63 -28.94
C LYS A 385 -39.08 12.51 -28.56
N VAL A 386 -39.61 12.51 -27.34
CA VAL A 386 -40.65 11.57 -26.89
C VAL A 386 -42.03 11.91 -27.47
N SER A 387 -42.93 10.92 -27.52
CA SER A 387 -44.30 11.16 -28.01
C SER A 387 -45.03 12.19 -27.14
N PRO A 388 -45.95 12.99 -27.71
CA PRO A 388 -46.62 14.07 -26.98
C PRO A 388 -47.32 13.60 -25.70
N LYS A 389 -47.91 12.41 -25.72
CA LYS A 389 -48.56 11.81 -24.55
C LYS A 389 -47.59 11.52 -23.44
N ARG A 390 -46.39 10.97 -23.79
CA ARG A 390 -45.32 10.64 -22.83
C ARG A 390 -44.65 11.93 -22.31
N ALA A 391 -44.47 12.94 -23.18
CA ALA A 391 -43.92 14.23 -22.79
C ALA A 391 -44.77 14.90 -21.71
N LYS A 392 -46.12 14.89 -21.88
CA LYS A 392 -47.07 15.44 -20.89
C LYS A 392 -46.92 14.70 -19.54
N THR A 393 -46.94 13.37 -19.54
CA THR A 393 -46.80 12.59 -18.31
C THR A 393 -45.49 12.87 -17.57
N LEU A 394 -44.37 12.97 -18.30
CA LEU A 394 -43.06 13.29 -17.73
C LEU A 394 -43.00 14.70 -17.15
N LEU A 395 -43.65 15.69 -17.82
CA LEU A 395 -43.74 17.05 -17.32
C LEU A 395 -44.56 17.11 -16.02
N ASP A 396 -45.73 16.48 -16.00
CA ASP A 396 -46.62 16.49 -14.82
C ASP A 396 -45.95 15.85 -13.60
N TYR A 397 -45.21 14.77 -13.82
CA TYR A 397 -44.43 14.11 -12.76
C TYR A 397 -43.25 14.95 -12.27
N GLY A 398 -42.46 15.51 -13.19
CA GLY A 398 -41.30 16.32 -12.86
C GLY A 398 -41.70 17.65 -12.19
N GLU A 399 -42.79 18.31 -12.63
CA GLU A 399 -43.27 19.50 -11.97
C GLU A 399 -43.74 19.23 -10.53
N ARG A 400 -44.33 18.06 -10.29
CA ARG A 400 -44.71 17.64 -8.93
C ARG A 400 -43.51 17.43 -8.03
N LEU A 401 -42.49 16.70 -8.51
CA LEU A 401 -41.25 16.48 -7.75
C LEU A 401 -40.50 17.76 -7.44
N ILE A 402 -40.44 18.70 -8.39
CA ILE A 402 -39.81 20.00 -8.20
C ILE A 402 -40.52 20.80 -7.11
N ARG A 403 -41.86 20.78 -7.08
CA ARG A 403 -42.66 21.45 -6.02
C ARG A 403 -42.46 20.80 -4.65
N GLU A 404 -42.55 19.48 -4.57
CA GLU A 404 -42.34 18.73 -3.32
C GLU A 404 -40.96 19.02 -2.71
N ASN A 405 -39.91 19.14 -3.54
CA ASN A 405 -38.57 19.47 -3.09
C ASN A 405 -38.42 20.93 -2.64
N GLN A 406 -39.13 21.86 -3.28
CA GLN A 406 -39.15 23.28 -2.89
C GLN A 406 -39.97 23.55 -1.63
N GLU A 407 -40.97 22.72 -1.32
CA GLU A 407 -41.75 22.78 -0.09
C GLU A 407 -41.03 22.11 1.08
N GLY A 408 -40.25 21.04 0.82
CA GLY A 408 -39.44 20.35 1.82
C GLY A 408 -38.27 21.19 2.35
N ASP A 409 -37.71 22.07 1.52
CA ASP A 409 -36.59 22.95 1.90
C ASP A 409 -37.01 24.17 2.76
N LYS A 410 -38.29 24.43 2.88
CA LYS A 410 -38.86 25.50 3.77
C LYS A 410 -39.10 25.02 5.21
N GLY A 411 -38.88 23.75 5.51
CA GLY A 411 -39.20 23.12 6.80
C GLY A 411 -38.03 22.74 7.67
N ALA A 412 -36.78 22.98 7.25
CA ALA A 412 -35.60 22.51 7.98
C ALA A 412 -34.59 23.63 8.23
N LEU A 413 -34.86 24.47 9.21
CA LEU A 413 -33.83 25.21 9.97
C LEU A 413 -34.14 25.00 11.47
N PRO A 414 -33.36 24.22 12.22
CA PRO A 414 -33.31 24.40 13.65
C PRO A 414 -32.28 25.48 13.99
N GLU A 415 -32.73 26.53 14.61
CA GLU A 415 -31.93 27.50 15.36
C GLU A 415 -31.07 26.71 16.40
N THR A 416 -29.76 26.77 16.26
CA THR A 416 -28.86 26.37 17.35
C THR A 416 -28.50 27.64 18.10
N THR A 417 -29.22 27.91 19.17
CA THR A 417 -28.82 28.85 20.25
C THR A 417 -27.52 28.36 20.90
N ALA A 418 -26.52 29.21 20.84
CA ALA A 418 -25.36 29.17 21.70
C ALA A 418 -25.77 29.40 23.17
N HIS A 419 -25.36 28.52 24.08
CA HIS A 419 -25.05 28.89 25.47
C HIS A 419 -24.12 27.87 26.10
N LEU A 420 -22.97 28.43 26.57
CA LEU A 420 -21.98 27.97 27.57
C LEU A 420 -21.02 26.88 27.14
#